data_87daf6dcf6467c86763d6bd3b2be01f3
#
_entry.id   87daf6dcf6467c86763d6bd3b2be01f3
#
_cell.length_a   1.000
_cell.length_b   1.000
_cell.length_c   1.000
_cell.angle_alpha   90.00
_cell.angle_beta   90.00
_cell.angle_gamma   90.00
#
_symmetry.space_group_name_H-M   'P 1'
#
loop_
_entity.id
_entity.type
_entity.pdbx_description
1 polymer ?
#
loop_
_entity_poly.entity_id
_entity_poly.type
_entity_poly.pdbx_seq_one_letter_code
_entity_poly.pdbx_strand_id
1 'polypeptide(L)'
;MNILRASQLNNGGNMSNNTNNNMNSNMNGNMNNLNNRNVGNNRNIGNTRDVSNNIDTGRLQINVTSAITSFPVADATISISYTGVPDATLEQLRTNSSGQTETIELDAPPVELSLNPNNEIQPYSEYTLNVTAPGFEPISISGTEILANETALQHITMNPSEPDETGEEVFVIPGHTLYEEYPPKIPEPEIKPVRETGEIVLSRVVVPEFIVVHDGTPNDTTARNYYVRYRDYIKNVASSEIYATWPANTIRANVLAIMSFTLNRVYTEWYRNQGYDFTITSSTAFDHKWIPERNIYTNISLIVDELFSNYLSRPNVRQPILTQYCDGNRVSCPGWMTQWGSKALGDQGYSAIEILRYFYGDNMYINTAEEISGIPSSWPGYVLSQGSTGDKVRQVQEQLAVISGAYPAIPRVTADGVYGPATAEAVREFQSVFGLPETGTIDYRTWYKISEIYVGVSRIAELV
;
A
#
# COMPACT_ATOMS: atom_id res chain seq x y z
N MET A 1 -44.49 -32.04 -11.82
CA MET A 1 -45.06 -32.53 -13.09
C MET A 1 -44.03 -32.23 -14.18
N ASN A 2 -43.41 -33.29 -14.67
CA ASN A 2 -42.77 -33.57 -15.97
C ASN A 2 -41.80 -32.51 -16.55
N ILE A 3 -40.48 -32.80 -16.59
CA ILE A 3 -39.66 -33.79 -17.34
C ILE A 3 -39.76 -33.56 -18.89
N LEU A 4 -38.57 -33.32 -19.49
CA LEU A 4 -37.89 -33.93 -20.65
C LEU A 4 -36.89 -32.96 -21.24
N ARG A 5 -35.60 -33.13 -21.25
CA ARG A 5 -34.61 -34.05 -21.84
C ARG A 5 -34.47 -33.95 -23.38
N ALA A 6 -33.21 -33.71 -23.76
CA ALA A 6 -32.41 -34.29 -24.86
C ALA A 6 -32.58 -33.62 -26.22
N SER A 7 -31.63 -33.51 -27.15
CA SER A 7 -30.37 -34.24 -27.39
C SER A 7 -29.57 -33.59 -28.49
N GLN A 8 -28.26 -33.68 -28.40
CA GLN A 8 -27.23 -33.83 -29.44
C GLN A 8 -27.63 -33.79 -30.94
N LEU A 9 -26.78 -33.16 -31.76
CA LEU A 9 -26.14 -33.83 -32.90
C LEU A 9 -25.01 -33.02 -33.53
N ASN A 10 -23.99 -33.74 -33.90
CA ASN A 10 -22.70 -33.51 -34.53
C ASN A 10 -22.72 -33.03 -36.00
N ASN A 11 -21.52 -32.67 -36.42
CA ASN A 11 -20.82 -32.70 -37.72
C ASN A 11 -20.53 -31.33 -38.28
N GLY A 12 -19.29 -30.93 -38.54
CA GLY A 12 -18.19 -31.63 -39.22
C GLY A 12 -17.87 -30.92 -40.54
N GLY A 13 -16.65 -30.43 -40.74
CA GLY A 13 -16.25 -29.91 -42.03
C GLY A 13 -14.95 -29.11 -42.01
N ASN A 14 -13.86 -29.81 -42.26
CA ASN A 14 -12.53 -29.32 -42.68
C ASN A 14 -12.61 -28.45 -43.93
N MET A 15 -11.77 -27.40 -44.03
CA MET A 15 -10.91 -27.20 -45.22
C MET A 15 -9.82 -26.15 -44.93
N SER A 16 -8.60 -26.61 -45.16
CA SER A 16 -7.34 -25.91 -45.28
C SER A 16 -7.33 -24.90 -46.44
N ASN A 17 -6.57 -23.81 -46.31
CA ASN A 17 -5.63 -23.43 -47.36
C ASN A 17 -4.49 -22.50 -46.86
N ASN A 18 -3.33 -22.94 -47.23
CA ASN A 18 -2.00 -22.34 -47.21
C ASN A 18 -1.93 -20.99 -47.94
N THR A 19 -1.13 -20.07 -47.43
CA THR A 19 -0.16 -19.34 -48.30
C THR A 19 1.03 -18.86 -47.42
N ASN A 20 2.20 -19.37 -47.79
CA ASN A 20 3.53 -18.94 -47.39
C ASN A 20 3.81 -17.49 -47.79
N ASN A 21 4.58 -16.78 -46.98
CA ASN A 21 5.70 -16.00 -47.47
C ASN A 21 6.81 -15.88 -46.44
N ASN A 22 7.96 -16.43 -46.84
CA ASN A 22 9.29 -16.34 -46.24
C ASN A 22 9.82 -14.91 -46.24
N MET A 23 10.45 -14.48 -45.14
CA MET A 23 11.72 -13.77 -45.22
C MET A 23 12.62 -14.14 -44.04
N ASN A 24 13.70 -14.78 -44.44
CA ASN A 24 14.88 -15.15 -43.64
C ASN A 24 15.65 -13.91 -43.18
N SER A 25 16.11 -13.88 -41.97
CA SER A 25 17.47 -13.44 -41.64
C SER A 25 17.96 -14.11 -40.35
N ASN A 26 19.05 -14.84 -40.54
CA ASN A 26 19.83 -15.57 -39.56
C ASN A 26 20.35 -14.66 -38.44
N MET A 27 20.25 -15.11 -37.19
CA MET A 27 21.37 -15.08 -36.24
C MET A 27 21.29 -16.29 -35.30
N ASN A 28 22.28 -17.16 -35.49
CA ASN A 28 22.59 -18.28 -34.60
C ASN A 28 23.10 -17.77 -33.25
N GLY A 29 22.50 -18.24 -32.17
CA GLY A 29 23.01 -18.12 -30.80
C GLY A 29 22.43 -19.24 -29.96
N ASN A 30 23.22 -20.25 -29.69
CA ASN A 30 22.97 -21.42 -28.87
C ASN A 30 22.14 -21.12 -27.59
N MET A 31 20.95 -21.68 -27.49
CA MET A 31 20.28 -21.95 -26.22
C MET A 31 19.93 -23.43 -26.15
N ASN A 32 20.75 -24.17 -25.42
CA ASN A 32 20.43 -25.52 -25.02
C ASN A 32 19.87 -25.51 -23.55
N ASN A 33 18.70 -26.06 -23.41
CA ASN A 33 18.13 -26.76 -22.26
C ASN A 33 17.98 -26.03 -20.93
N LEU A 34 16.74 -25.70 -20.64
CA LEU A 34 16.17 -25.84 -19.29
C LEU A 34 14.67 -26.11 -19.40
N ASN A 35 14.31 -27.35 -19.73
CA ASN A 35 13.00 -27.91 -19.39
C ASN A 35 13.17 -28.70 -18.08
N ASN A 36 12.80 -28.10 -16.98
CA ASN A 36 12.32 -28.85 -15.81
C ASN A 36 11.47 -27.88 -14.95
N ARG A 37 10.18 -27.83 -15.26
CA ARG A 37 9.19 -27.25 -14.37
C ARG A 37 8.89 -28.27 -13.28
N ASN A 38 9.57 -28.15 -12.16
CA ASN A 38 9.07 -28.70 -10.90
C ASN A 38 8.27 -27.61 -10.21
N VAL A 39 6.96 -27.78 -10.18
CA VAL A 39 6.05 -26.97 -9.36
C VAL A 39 6.23 -27.43 -7.92
N GLY A 40 7.21 -26.84 -7.26
CA GLY A 40 7.40 -26.91 -5.81
C GLY A 40 7.69 -25.51 -5.35
N ASN A 41 6.98 -25.04 -4.36
CA ASN A 41 7.16 -23.76 -3.69
C ASN A 41 8.59 -23.62 -3.13
N ASN A 42 9.56 -23.31 -3.98
CA ASN A 42 10.91 -22.98 -3.57
C ASN A 42 11.22 -21.56 -4.05
N ARG A 43 10.71 -20.59 -3.33
CA ARG A 43 11.09 -19.16 -3.45
C ARG A 43 12.47 -18.97 -2.82
N ASN A 44 13.49 -19.61 -3.36
CA ASN A 44 14.83 -19.60 -2.81
C ASN A 44 15.74 -18.73 -3.68
N ILE A 45 16.01 -17.51 -3.23
CA ILE A 45 16.99 -16.58 -3.82
C ILE A 45 18.41 -17.19 -3.80
N GLY A 46 18.65 -18.22 -2.98
CA GLY A 46 19.94 -18.94 -2.92
C GLY A 46 20.43 -19.53 -4.23
N ASN A 47 19.59 -19.63 -5.28
CA ASN A 47 19.96 -20.19 -6.59
C ASN A 47 20.14 -19.15 -7.72
N THR A 48 19.99 -17.85 -7.45
CA THR A 48 20.25 -16.79 -8.45
C THR A 48 21.71 -16.39 -8.55
N ARG A 49 22.63 -17.11 -7.90
CA ARG A 49 24.08 -16.84 -7.94
C ARG A 49 24.71 -16.92 -9.35
N ASP A 50 23.98 -17.38 -10.36
CA ASP A 50 24.48 -17.48 -11.76
C ASP A 50 24.01 -16.35 -12.68
N VAL A 51 23.18 -15.42 -12.22
CA VAL A 51 22.73 -14.27 -13.02
C VAL A 51 23.45 -13.03 -12.52
N SER A 52 24.61 -12.78 -13.11
CA SER A 52 25.48 -11.61 -12.92
C SER A 52 25.99 -11.39 -11.47
N ASN A 53 27.26 -11.08 -11.33
CA ASN A 53 27.94 -10.71 -10.08
C ASN A 53 27.51 -9.33 -9.51
N ASN A 54 26.31 -8.83 -9.85
CA ASN A 54 25.75 -7.60 -9.34
C ASN A 54 24.59 -7.92 -8.39
N ILE A 55 24.84 -7.85 -7.12
CA ILE A 55 23.83 -7.81 -6.07
C ILE A 55 23.73 -6.35 -5.69
N ASP A 56 22.53 -5.78 -5.81
CA ASP A 56 22.20 -4.47 -5.29
C ASP A 56 21.79 -4.59 -3.82
N THR A 57 21.59 -3.46 -3.14
CA THR A 57 21.05 -3.42 -1.78
C THR A 57 19.81 -2.55 -1.71
N GLY A 58 18.89 -2.93 -0.84
CA GLY A 58 17.81 -2.09 -0.36
C GLY A 58 17.91 -1.87 1.13
N ARG A 59 17.03 -1.07 1.70
CA ARG A 59 17.06 -0.73 3.13
C ARG A 59 15.78 -1.19 3.80
N LEU A 60 15.90 -1.53 5.09
CA LEU A 60 14.78 -1.90 5.94
C LEU A 60 14.82 -1.11 7.24
N GLN A 61 13.69 -0.54 7.62
CA GLN A 61 13.41 -0.01 8.95
C GLN A 61 12.15 -0.66 9.50
N ILE A 62 12.18 -1.00 10.80
CA ILE A 62 11.05 -1.68 11.46
C ILE A 62 10.52 -0.78 12.57
N ASN A 63 9.18 -0.64 12.63
CA ASN A 63 8.47 0.12 13.64
C ASN A 63 7.52 -0.82 14.40
N VAL A 64 7.67 -0.92 15.71
CA VAL A 64 6.87 -1.81 16.56
C VAL A 64 6.00 -0.99 17.51
N THR A 65 4.69 -1.26 17.49
CA THR A 65 3.69 -0.61 18.35
C THR A 65 2.81 -1.65 19.05
N SER A 66 2.19 -1.26 20.15
CA SER A 66 1.20 -2.07 20.85
C SER A 66 -0.18 -1.99 20.19
N ALA A 67 -0.85 -3.12 20.00
CA ALA A 67 -2.20 -3.20 19.44
C ALA A 67 -3.25 -2.44 20.27
N ILE A 68 -3.09 -2.45 21.61
CA ILE A 68 -4.09 -1.85 22.52
C ILE A 68 -3.86 -0.34 22.67
N THR A 69 -2.60 0.10 22.77
CA THR A 69 -2.29 1.49 23.15
C THR A 69 -1.84 2.36 21.98
N SER A 70 -1.47 1.77 20.84
CA SER A 70 -0.75 2.43 19.75
C SER A 70 0.58 3.07 20.19
N PHE A 71 1.09 2.72 21.38
CA PHE A 71 2.34 3.23 21.91
C PHE A 71 3.52 2.44 21.32
N PRO A 72 4.67 3.08 21.14
CA PRO A 72 5.87 2.40 20.68
C PRO A 72 6.30 1.30 21.68
N VAL A 73 6.74 0.16 21.16
CA VAL A 73 7.32 -0.93 21.94
C VAL A 73 8.84 -0.80 21.88
N ALA A 74 9.43 -0.32 22.97
CA ALA A 74 10.88 -0.24 23.12
C ALA A 74 11.49 -1.61 23.47
N ASP A 75 12.77 -1.78 23.12
CA ASP A 75 13.56 -2.99 23.40
C ASP A 75 12.97 -4.29 22.80
N ALA A 76 12.08 -4.21 21.83
CA ALA A 76 11.69 -5.36 21.03
C ALA A 76 12.93 -5.88 20.27
N THR A 77 13.12 -7.19 20.29
CA THR A 77 14.21 -7.87 19.59
C THR A 77 13.68 -8.45 18.29
N ILE A 78 14.33 -8.11 17.18
CA ILE A 78 13.98 -8.56 15.84
C ILE A 78 15.13 -9.39 15.27
N SER A 79 14.87 -10.65 14.94
CA SER A 79 15.82 -11.51 14.22
C SER A 79 15.41 -11.58 12.76
N ILE A 80 16.35 -11.33 11.85
CA ILE A 80 16.13 -11.27 10.40
C ILE A 80 16.88 -12.44 9.74
N SER A 81 16.17 -13.16 8.87
CA SER A 81 16.71 -14.26 8.06
C SER A 81 16.16 -14.20 6.64
N TYR A 82 16.82 -14.89 5.68
CA TYR A 82 16.19 -15.09 4.37
C TYR A 82 14.93 -15.94 4.50
N THR A 83 13.87 -15.57 3.80
CA THR A 83 12.66 -16.39 3.70
C THR A 83 13.00 -17.79 3.16
N GLY A 84 12.57 -18.84 3.87
CA GLY A 84 12.90 -20.23 3.57
C GLY A 84 14.16 -20.75 4.25
N VAL A 85 14.93 -19.92 4.97
CA VAL A 85 16.09 -20.33 5.78
C VAL A 85 16.01 -19.69 7.18
N PRO A 86 14.94 -19.94 7.94
CA PRO A 86 14.66 -19.22 9.18
C PRO A 86 15.70 -19.43 10.29
N ASP A 87 16.43 -20.56 10.27
CA ASP A 87 17.45 -20.88 11.28
C ASP A 87 18.78 -20.14 11.07
N ALA A 88 18.95 -19.45 9.92
CA ALA A 88 20.14 -18.69 9.59
C ALA A 88 19.90 -17.19 9.82
N THR A 89 19.95 -16.74 11.08
CA THR A 89 19.86 -15.31 11.41
C THR A 89 21.00 -14.55 10.74
N LEU A 90 20.64 -13.54 9.95
CA LEU A 90 21.57 -12.63 9.29
C LEU A 90 21.89 -11.45 10.19
N GLU A 91 20.84 -10.83 10.74
CA GLU A 91 20.90 -9.63 11.57
C GLU A 91 19.98 -9.75 12.78
N GLN A 92 20.36 -9.10 13.87
CA GLN A 92 19.53 -8.96 15.07
C GLN A 92 19.47 -7.50 15.49
N LEU A 93 18.28 -6.94 15.53
CA LEU A 93 18.04 -5.53 15.84
C LEU A 93 17.26 -5.37 17.13
N ARG A 94 17.28 -4.15 17.68
CA ARG A 94 16.41 -3.73 18.77
C ARG A 94 15.74 -2.42 18.48
N THR A 95 14.50 -2.28 18.96
CA THR A 95 13.79 -1.01 18.88
C THR A 95 14.25 -0.04 19.98
N ASN A 96 14.30 1.25 19.61
CA ASN A 96 14.55 2.36 20.51
C ASN A 96 13.28 2.78 21.28
N SER A 97 13.35 3.87 22.04
CA SER A 97 12.21 4.42 22.79
C SER A 97 11.02 4.88 21.94
N SER A 98 11.20 5.06 20.63
CA SER A 98 10.14 5.34 19.66
C SER A 98 9.62 4.08 18.96
N GLY A 99 10.02 2.89 19.42
CA GLY A 99 9.62 1.62 18.82
C GLY A 99 10.28 1.33 17.46
N GLN A 100 11.37 2.01 17.12
CA GLN A 100 12.01 1.95 15.81
C GLN A 100 13.38 1.29 15.90
N THR A 101 13.72 0.48 14.88
CA THR A 101 15.09 0.01 14.67
C THR A 101 15.93 1.08 13.97
N GLU A 102 17.23 0.95 14.02
CA GLU A 102 18.09 1.54 12.99
C GLU A 102 17.68 1.03 11.59
N THR A 103 18.01 1.81 10.57
CA THR A 103 17.84 1.40 9.17
C THR A 103 19.07 0.57 8.76
N ILE A 104 18.83 -0.64 8.27
CA ILE A 104 19.90 -1.53 7.81
C ILE A 104 19.85 -1.71 6.29
N GLU A 105 20.98 -2.10 5.70
CA GLU A 105 21.07 -2.52 4.30
C GLU A 105 20.95 -4.05 4.22
N LEU A 106 20.16 -4.51 3.25
CA LEU A 106 19.95 -5.92 2.96
C LEU A 106 20.11 -6.18 1.45
N ASP A 107 20.58 -7.36 1.11
CA ASP A 107 20.74 -7.75 -0.29
C ASP A 107 19.43 -7.71 -1.07
N ALA A 108 19.48 -7.15 -2.28
CA ALA A 108 18.37 -7.12 -3.21
C ALA A 108 18.83 -7.48 -4.63
N PRO A 109 17.96 -8.05 -5.47
CA PRO A 109 18.25 -8.24 -6.89
C PRO A 109 18.49 -6.90 -7.60
N PRO A 110 19.19 -6.90 -8.76
CA PRO A 110 19.44 -5.69 -9.54
C PRO A 110 18.16 -4.90 -9.84
N VAL A 111 18.23 -3.57 -9.72
CA VAL A 111 17.09 -2.68 -9.89
C VAL A 111 16.42 -2.83 -11.27
N GLU A 112 17.18 -3.16 -12.30
CA GLU A 112 16.71 -3.36 -13.66
C GLU A 112 15.62 -4.43 -13.77
N LEU A 113 15.60 -5.41 -12.86
CA LEU A 113 14.58 -6.46 -12.84
C LEU A 113 13.18 -5.90 -12.52
N SER A 114 13.10 -4.90 -11.67
CA SER A 114 11.82 -4.23 -11.33
C SER A 114 11.41 -3.17 -12.37
N LEU A 115 12.29 -2.83 -13.30
CA LEU A 115 12.04 -1.84 -14.35
C LEU A 115 11.64 -2.46 -15.69
N ASN A 116 11.77 -3.77 -15.86
CA ASN A 116 11.51 -4.48 -17.10
C ASN A 116 10.20 -5.28 -17.06
N PRO A 117 9.18 -4.93 -17.85
CA PRO A 117 7.90 -5.65 -17.89
C PRO A 117 8.03 -7.12 -18.34
N ASN A 118 9.06 -7.46 -19.10
CA ASN A 118 9.29 -8.82 -19.59
C ASN A 118 10.21 -9.66 -18.67
N ASN A 119 10.47 -9.17 -17.46
CA ASN A 119 11.29 -9.89 -16.49
C ASN A 119 10.53 -11.09 -15.91
N GLU A 120 11.17 -12.27 -15.93
CA GLU A 120 10.65 -13.52 -15.36
C GLU A 120 11.35 -13.89 -14.04
N ILE A 121 12.29 -13.07 -13.56
CA ILE A 121 13.05 -13.28 -12.33
C ILE A 121 12.43 -12.43 -11.21
N GLN A 122 12.32 -12.96 -10.00
CA GLN A 122 11.82 -12.19 -8.85
C GLN A 122 12.66 -10.94 -8.63
N PRO A 123 12.08 -9.71 -8.70
CA PRO A 123 12.83 -8.47 -8.68
C PRO A 123 13.08 -7.90 -7.28
N TYR A 124 12.83 -8.68 -6.24
CA TYR A 124 13.02 -8.33 -4.82
C TYR A 124 13.54 -9.53 -4.04
N SER A 125 14.20 -9.25 -2.93
CA SER A 125 14.51 -10.26 -1.92
C SER A 125 13.38 -10.38 -0.90
N GLU A 126 13.21 -11.56 -0.31
CA GLU A 126 12.23 -11.81 0.75
C GLU A 126 12.95 -12.20 2.05
N TYR A 127 12.57 -11.53 3.13
CA TYR A 127 13.12 -11.77 4.45
C TYR A 127 12.03 -12.18 5.44
N THR A 128 12.39 -13.00 6.41
CA THR A 128 11.56 -13.36 7.56
C THR A 128 12.02 -12.60 8.80
N LEU A 129 11.06 -11.98 9.47
CA LEU A 129 11.25 -11.21 10.69
C LEU A 129 10.60 -11.93 11.85
N ASN A 130 11.40 -12.33 12.87
CA ASN A 130 10.88 -12.87 14.11
C ASN A 130 11.05 -11.83 15.21
N VAL A 131 9.94 -11.40 15.79
CA VAL A 131 9.88 -10.28 16.73
C VAL A 131 9.41 -10.76 18.10
N THR A 132 10.14 -10.40 19.12
CA THR A 132 9.82 -10.70 20.52
C THR A 132 9.99 -9.46 21.38
N ALA A 133 9.10 -9.25 22.34
CA ALA A 133 9.21 -8.19 23.34
C ALA A 133 8.65 -8.67 24.69
N PRO A 134 9.21 -8.23 25.84
CA PRO A 134 8.68 -8.59 27.15
C PRO A 134 7.24 -8.13 27.32
N GLY A 135 6.33 -9.05 27.66
CA GLY A 135 4.91 -8.76 27.88
C GLY A 135 4.07 -8.69 26.60
N PHE A 136 4.63 -9.15 25.46
CA PHE A 136 3.93 -9.24 24.19
C PHE A 136 4.02 -10.64 23.60
N GLU A 137 3.04 -11.01 22.80
CA GLU A 137 3.06 -12.25 22.02
C GLU A 137 4.12 -12.16 20.92
N PRO A 138 4.91 -13.23 20.68
CA PRO A 138 5.82 -13.29 19.56
C PRO A 138 5.07 -13.19 18.22
N ILE A 139 5.71 -12.52 17.24
CA ILE A 139 5.17 -12.41 15.89
C ILE A 139 6.23 -12.79 14.86
N SER A 140 5.86 -13.57 13.86
CA SER A 140 6.70 -13.94 12.73
C SER A 140 6.07 -13.44 11.43
N ILE A 141 6.83 -12.68 10.64
CA ILE A 141 6.42 -12.14 9.34
C ILE A 141 7.37 -12.68 8.28
N SER A 142 6.87 -13.52 7.39
CA SER A 142 7.64 -14.12 6.29
C SER A 142 7.26 -13.48 4.96
N GLY A 143 8.24 -13.10 4.14
CA GLY A 143 8.02 -12.48 2.83
C GLY A 143 8.09 -10.94 2.84
N THR A 144 8.75 -10.33 3.86
CA THR A 144 9.06 -8.90 3.81
C THR A 144 9.93 -8.62 2.59
N GLU A 145 9.43 -7.79 1.67
CA GLU A 145 10.09 -7.53 0.38
C GLU A 145 11.08 -6.37 0.46
N ILE A 146 12.27 -6.59 -0.10
CA ILE A 146 13.31 -5.57 -0.24
C ILE A 146 13.63 -5.36 -1.72
N LEU A 147 13.35 -4.14 -2.19
CA LEU A 147 13.69 -3.66 -3.53
C LEU A 147 15.01 -2.88 -3.50
N ALA A 148 15.78 -3.02 -4.58
CA ALA A 148 17.05 -2.30 -4.73
C ALA A 148 16.85 -0.78 -4.65
N ASN A 149 17.78 -0.11 -3.94
CA ASN A 149 17.85 1.33 -3.75
C ASN A 149 16.68 1.97 -2.97
N GLU A 150 15.66 1.19 -2.58
CA GLU A 150 14.49 1.69 -1.87
C GLU A 150 14.55 1.37 -0.37
N THR A 151 13.79 2.11 0.43
CA THR A 151 13.65 1.88 1.87
C THR A 151 12.29 1.27 2.15
N ALA A 152 12.29 0.01 2.55
CA ALA A 152 11.13 -0.70 3.06
C ALA A 152 10.87 -0.30 4.53
N LEU A 153 9.61 -0.04 4.86
CA LEU A 153 9.13 0.22 6.21
C LEU A 153 8.22 -0.93 6.63
N GLN A 154 8.64 -1.70 7.63
CA GLN A 154 7.80 -2.74 8.23
C GLN A 154 7.17 -2.20 9.51
N HIS A 155 5.85 -2.01 9.48
CA HIS A 155 5.08 -1.71 10.67
C HIS A 155 4.59 -3.01 11.30
N ILE A 156 4.82 -3.18 12.59
CA ILE A 156 4.44 -4.37 13.35
C ILE A 156 3.62 -3.95 14.55
N THR A 157 2.46 -4.56 14.70
CA THR A 157 1.58 -4.31 15.84
C THR A 157 1.55 -5.56 16.70
N MET A 158 2.06 -5.49 17.93
CA MET A 158 2.14 -6.64 18.85
C MET A 158 0.98 -6.63 19.84
N ASN A 159 0.38 -7.80 20.05
CA ASN A 159 -0.60 -8.04 21.08
C ASN A 159 0.08 -8.26 22.43
N PRO A 160 -0.41 -7.64 23.54
CA PRO A 160 0.07 -7.99 24.87
C PRO A 160 -0.18 -9.47 25.17
N SER A 161 0.79 -10.13 25.81
CA SER A 161 0.66 -11.53 26.23
C SER A 161 -0.42 -11.70 27.29
N GLU A 162 -1.32 -12.65 27.07
CA GLU A 162 -2.25 -13.12 28.12
C GLU A 162 -1.57 -14.20 28.96
N PRO A 163 -1.88 -14.32 30.27
CA PRO A 163 -1.18 -15.23 31.17
C PRO A 163 -1.22 -16.72 30.78
N ASP A 164 -2.23 -17.13 30.01
CA ASP A 164 -2.48 -18.52 29.62
C ASP A 164 -2.33 -18.78 28.12
N GLU A 165 -1.98 -17.78 27.31
CA GLU A 165 -1.75 -17.91 25.86
C GLU A 165 -0.25 -17.94 25.54
N THR A 166 0.18 -19.00 24.87
CA THR A 166 1.57 -19.20 24.39
C THR A 166 1.58 -19.26 22.86
N GLY A 167 0.75 -18.45 22.22
CA GLY A 167 0.67 -18.38 20.76
C GLY A 167 1.81 -17.56 20.14
N GLU A 168 2.24 -17.93 18.96
CA GLU A 168 3.01 -17.09 18.04
C GLU A 168 2.09 -16.70 16.90
N GLU A 169 2.02 -15.41 16.61
CA GLU A 169 1.27 -14.92 15.46
C GLU A 169 2.15 -14.99 14.20
N VAL A 170 1.69 -15.67 13.16
CA VAL A 170 2.46 -15.91 11.94
C VAL A 170 1.75 -15.30 10.73
N PHE A 171 2.43 -14.40 10.05
CA PHE A 171 1.99 -13.83 8.79
C PHE A 171 2.89 -14.27 7.64
N VAL A 172 2.27 -14.61 6.51
CA VAL A 172 2.97 -14.92 5.26
C VAL A 172 2.53 -13.93 4.20
N ILE A 173 3.44 -13.08 3.77
CA ILE A 173 3.21 -12.11 2.71
C ILE A 173 3.35 -12.83 1.38
N PRO A 174 2.28 -12.92 0.55
CA PRO A 174 2.36 -13.49 -0.79
C PRO A 174 3.17 -12.58 -1.72
N GLY A 175 3.61 -13.12 -2.86
CA GLY A 175 4.40 -12.37 -3.82
C GLY A 175 3.67 -11.16 -4.41
N HIS A 176 4.47 -10.22 -4.94
CA HIS A 176 4.01 -8.97 -5.52
C HIS A 176 3.17 -9.18 -6.78
N THR A 177 2.10 -8.39 -6.98
CA THR A 177 1.15 -8.57 -8.10
C THR A 177 1.78 -8.47 -9.49
N LEU A 178 2.81 -7.66 -9.66
CA LEU A 178 3.54 -7.54 -10.92
C LEU A 178 4.48 -8.71 -11.22
N TYR A 179 4.66 -9.62 -10.28
CA TYR A 179 5.49 -10.83 -10.43
C TYR A 179 4.65 -12.11 -10.41
N GLU A 180 3.70 -12.22 -9.49
CA GLU A 180 2.78 -13.35 -9.38
C GLU A 180 1.63 -13.26 -10.40
N GLU A 181 0.93 -14.37 -10.62
CA GLU A 181 -0.25 -14.40 -11.48
C GLU A 181 -1.52 -14.16 -10.64
N TYR A 182 -2.33 -13.20 -11.08
CA TYR A 182 -3.61 -12.87 -10.46
C TYR A 182 -4.74 -12.94 -11.49
N PRO A 183 -5.98 -13.20 -11.05
CA PRO A 183 -7.12 -13.24 -11.96
C PRO A 183 -7.37 -11.85 -12.58
N PRO A 184 -7.89 -11.79 -13.81
CA PRO A 184 -8.29 -10.54 -14.41
C PRO A 184 -9.41 -9.87 -13.59
N LYS A 185 -9.39 -8.54 -13.53
CA LYS A 185 -10.39 -7.76 -12.82
C LYS A 185 -11.74 -7.82 -13.53
N ILE A 186 -12.83 -7.94 -12.77
CA ILE A 186 -14.21 -7.94 -13.28
C ILE A 186 -14.57 -6.51 -13.74
N PRO A 187 -14.98 -6.30 -14.99
CA PRO A 187 -15.35 -4.99 -15.50
C PRO A 187 -16.61 -4.44 -14.82
N GLU A 188 -16.52 -3.18 -14.40
CA GLU A 188 -17.65 -2.44 -13.82
C GLU A 188 -17.79 -1.05 -14.46
N PRO A 189 -18.98 -0.43 -14.44
CA PRO A 189 -19.16 0.95 -14.91
C PRO A 189 -18.29 1.93 -14.12
N GLU A 190 -17.66 2.88 -14.80
CA GLU A 190 -16.84 3.93 -14.19
C GLU A 190 -17.64 4.80 -13.20
N ILE A 191 -18.86 5.13 -13.58
CA ILE A 191 -19.84 5.81 -12.73
C ILE A 191 -20.93 4.79 -12.39
N LYS A 192 -21.10 4.52 -11.10
CA LYS A 192 -22.14 3.61 -10.62
C LYS A 192 -23.51 4.27 -10.75
N PRO A 193 -24.50 3.60 -11.33
CA PRO A 193 -25.87 4.11 -11.33
C PRO A 193 -26.36 4.19 -9.88
N VAL A 194 -26.83 5.37 -9.47
CA VAL A 194 -27.57 5.53 -8.21
C VAL A 194 -28.98 5.01 -8.47
N ARG A 195 -29.34 3.90 -7.85
CA ARG A 195 -30.69 3.36 -7.96
C ARG A 195 -31.65 4.19 -7.09
N GLU A 196 -32.84 4.50 -7.62
CA GLU A 196 -33.89 5.23 -6.89
C GLU A 196 -34.53 4.40 -5.76
N THR A 197 -34.01 3.21 -5.45
CA THR A 197 -34.60 2.19 -4.57
C THR A 197 -34.11 2.19 -3.13
N GLY A 198 -33.68 3.34 -2.60
CA GLY A 198 -33.31 3.49 -1.18
C GLY A 198 -31.87 3.09 -0.86
N GLU A 199 -31.00 2.98 -1.86
CA GLU A 199 -29.58 2.77 -1.65
C GLU A 199 -28.94 3.97 -0.95
N ILE A 200 -28.08 3.68 0.03
CA ILE A 200 -27.30 4.70 0.71
C ILE A 200 -26.19 5.17 -0.22
N VAL A 201 -26.18 6.46 -0.55
CA VAL A 201 -25.09 7.13 -1.26
C VAL A 201 -24.72 8.36 -0.46
N LEU A 202 -23.45 8.59 -0.23
CA LEU A 202 -23.00 9.76 0.49
C LEU A 202 -23.35 11.05 -0.28
N SER A 203 -23.76 12.09 0.42
CA SER A 203 -24.09 13.38 -0.22
C SER A 203 -22.85 14.17 -0.66
N ARG A 204 -21.68 13.80 -0.16
CA ARG A 204 -20.37 14.43 -0.41
C ARG A 204 -19.26 13.37 -0.40
N VAL A 205 -18.11 13.71 -0.99
CA VAL A 205 -16.94 12.82 -0.94
C VAL A 205 -16.23 13.01 0.40
N VAL A 206 -16.11 11.91 1.13
CA VAL A 206 -15.50 11.85 2.45
C VAL A 206 -14.33 10.88 2.41
N VAL A 207 -13.16 11.30 2.89
CA VAL A 207 -12.08 10.39 3.24
C VAL A 207 -12.42 9.77 4.59
N PRO A 208 -12.70 8.47 4.66
CA PRO A 208 -13.04 7.82 5.93
C PRO A 208 -11.80 7.68 6.83
N GLU A 209 -12.00 7.56 8.12
CA GLU A 209 -10.91 7.23 9.03
C GLU A 209 -10.40 5.81 8.80
N PHE A 210 -11.33 4.85 8.67
CA PHE A 210 -11.05 3.44 8.46
C PHE A 210 -11.75 2.90 7.20
N ILE A 211 -11.07 1.93 6.59
CA ILE A 211 -11.61 1.05 5.55
C ILE A 211 -11.79 -0.33 6.19
N VAL A 212 -12.95 -0.94 6.02
CA VAL A 212 -13.17 -2.35 6.38
C VAL A 212 -12.81 -3.19 5.19
N VAL A 213 -11.69 -3.91 5.27
CA VAL A 213 -11.16 -4.77 4.20
C VAL A 213 -11.59 -6.20 4.48
N HIS A 214 -12.32 -6.81 3.56
CA HIS A 214 -12.65 -8.23 3.56
C HIS A 214 -11.52 -8.99 2.86
N ASP A 215 -10.78 -9.82 3.60
CA ASP A 215 -9.57 -10.48 3.09
C ASP A 215 -9.89 -11.73 2.27
N GLY A 216 -10.62 -11.53 1.18
CA GLY A 216 -11.06 -12.60 0.28
C GLY A 216 -11.93 -12.08 -0.86
N THR A 217 -12.65 -12.98 -1.51
CA THR A 217 -13.70 -12.62 -2.47
C THR A 217 -14.99 -12.23 -1.73
N PRO A 218 -15.90 -11.44 -2.31
CA PRO A 218 -17.08 -10.94 -1.59
C PRO A 218 -17.95 -12.02 -0.95
N ASN A 219 -17.98 -13.22 -1.51
CA ASN A 219 -18.80 -14.34 -1.04
C ASN A 219 -18.06 -15.34 -0.13
N ASP A 220 -16.81 -15.07 0.21
CA ASP A 220 -16.03 -15.91 1.11
C ASP A 220 -16.42 -15.62 2.57
N THR A 221 -17.33 -16.40 3.12
CA THR A 221 -17.80 -16.25 4.50
C THR A 221 -16.79 -16.66 5.56
N THR A 222 -15.63 -17.19 5.16
CA THR A 222 -14.53 -17.59 6.06
C THR A 222 -13.46 -16.51 6.17
N ALA A 223 -13.45 -15.53 5.25
CA ALA A 223 -12.51 -14.44 5.22
C ALA A 223 -12.71 -13.47 6.39
N ARG A 224 -11.59 -12.94 6.93
CA ARG A 224 -11.61 -11.97 8.02
C ARG A 224 -11.90 -10.57 7.48
N ASN A 225 -12.54 -9.74 8.30
CA ASN A 225 -12.64 -8.32 8.07
C ASN A 225 -11.59 -7.59 8.91
N TYR A 226 -10.78 -6.76 8.25
CA TYR A 226 -9.77 -5.92 8.90
C TYR A 226 -10.18 -4.46 8.87
N TYR A 227 -10.07 -3.78 10.03
CA TYR A 227 -10.28 -2.35 10.14
C TYR A 227 -8.94 -1.63 9.94
N VAL A 228 -8.75 -1.03 8.77
CA VAL A 228 -7.46 -0.45 8.36
C VAL A 228 -7.65 1.06 8.18
N ARG A 229 -6.74 1.88 8.73
CA ARG A 229 -6.77 3.33 8.47
C ARG A 229 -6.66 3.59 6.96
N TYR A 230 -7.44 4.53 6.46
CA TYR A 230 -7.51 4.80 5.01
C TYR A 230 -6.14 4.98 4.36
N ARG A 231 -5.25 5.79 4.96
CA ARG A 231 -3.91 6.02 4.39
C ARG A 231 -3.05 4.77 4.41
N ASP A 232 -3.12 3.98 5.47
CA ASP A 232 -2.36 2.73 5.59
C ASP A 232 -2.87 1.69 4.58
N TYR A 233 -4.19 1.65 4.33
CA TYR A 233 -4.77 0.86 3.26
C TYR A 233 -4.19 1.24 1.89
N ILE A 234 -4.17 2.53 1.55
CA ILE A 234 -3.65 3.01 0.26
C ILE A 234 -2.15 2.71 0.11
N LYS A 235 -1.35 2.93 1.18
CA LYS A 235 0.09 2.63 1.19
C LYS A 235 0.36 1.15 0.98
N ASN A 236 -0.41 0.28 1.64
CA ASN A 236 -0.33 -1.17 1.52
C ASN A 236 -0.66 -1.63 0.09
N VAL A 237 -1.80 -1.21 -0.44
CA VAL A 237 -2.21 -1.53 -1.82
C VAL A 237 -1.17 -1.07 -2.84
N ALA A 238 -0.73 0.20 -2.75
CA ALA A 238 0.27 0.73 -3.68
C ALA A 238 1.59 -0.06 -3.61
N SER A 239 2.04 -0.43 -2.38
CA SER A 239 3.26 -1.23 -2.19
C SER A 239 3.10 -2.70 -2.61
N SER A 240 1.86 -3.20 -2.75
CA SER A 240 1.56 -4.55 -3.23
C SER A 240 1.37 -4.63 -4.75
N GLU A 241 1.08 -3.51 -5.41
CA GLU A 241 0.64 -3.49 -6.80
C GLU A 241 1.56 -2.73 -7.76
N ILE A 242 2.46 -1.85 -7.27
CA ILE A 242 3.46 -1.15 -8.10
C ILE A 242 4.83 -1.17 -7.42
N TYR A 243 5.90 -1.21 -8.21
CA TYR A 243 7.24 -1.16 -7.63
C TYR A 243 7.62 0.26 -7.20
N ALA A 244 8.19 0.37 -6.02
CA ALA A 244 8.70 1.64 -5.48
C ALA A 244 9.87 2.23 -6.31
N THR A 245 10.55 1.42 -7.09
CA THR A 245 11.63 1.81 -8.03
C THR A 245 11.14 2.61 -9.23
N TRP A 246 9.83 2.72 -9.45
CA TRP A 246 9.28 3.42 -10.61
C TRP A 246 9.34 4.95 -10.47
N PRO A 247 9.28 5.71 -11.59
CA PRO A 247 9.29 7.17 -11.56
C PRO A 247 8.19 7.75 -10.65
N ALA A 248 8.51 8.82 -9.91
CA ALA A 248 7.58 9.42 -8.95
C ALA A 248 6.23 9.82 -9.58
N ASN A 249 6.20 10.30 -10.84
CA ASN A 249 4.96 10.63 -11.54
C ASN A 249 4.11 9.38 -11.86
N THR A 250 4.75 8.24 -12.13
CA THR A 250 4.07 6.95 -12.30
C THR A 250 3.44 6.51 -10.99
N ILE A 251 4.20 6.57 -9.88
CA ILE A 251 3.67 6.23 -8.54
C ILE A 251 2.49 7.15 -8.20
N ARG A 252 2.61 8.47 -8.41
CA ARG A 252 1.51 9.43 -8.20
C ARG A 252 0.25 9.10 -9.00
N ALA A 253 0.39 8.73 -10.28
CA ALA A 253 -0.74 8.38 -11.14
C ALA A 253 -1.45 7.11 -10.63
N ASN A 254 -0.70 6.08 -10.27
CA ASN A 254 -1.27 4.84 -9.72
C ASN A 254 -1.90 5.06 -8.35
N VAL A 255 -1.27 5.81 -7.44
CA VAL A 255 -1.83 6.17 -6.13
C VAL A 255 -3.15 6.93 -6.28
N LEU A 256 -3.23 7.92 -7.19
CA LEU A 256 -4.47 8.65 -7.48
C LEU A 256 -5.57 7.72 -8.01
N ALA A 257 -5.22 6.76 -8.87
CA ALA A 257 -6.17 5.76 -9.36
C ALA A 257 -6.67 4.86 -8.22
N ILE A 258 -5.80 4.33 -7.38
CA ILE A 258 -6.15 3.51 -6.20
C ILE A 258 -7.08 4.30 -5.26
N MET A 259 -6.76 5.57 -4.97
CA MET A 259 -7.57 6.42 -4.09
C MET A 259 -8.96 6.70 -4.68
N SER A 260 -9.04 7.03 -5.98
CA SER A 260 -10.33 7.30 -6.64
C SER A 260 -11.22 6.07 -6.65
N PHE A 261 -10.65 4.90 -6.94
CA PHE A 261 -11.34 3.62 -6.85
C PHE A 261 -11.88 3.36 -5.44
N THR A 262 -11.02 3.50 -4.43
CA THR A 262 -11.40 3.29 -3.03
C THR A 262 -12.50 4.25 -2.60
N LEU A 263 -12.36 5.54 -2.92
CA LEU A 263 -13.38 6.55 -2.59
C LEU A 263 -14.69 6.38 -3.38
N ASN A 264 -14.66 5.74 -4.56
CA ASN A 264 -15.88 5.33 -5.25
C ASN A 264 -16.63 4.27 -4.45
N ARG A 265 -15.91 3.25 -3.92
CA ARG A 265 -16.52 2.20 -3.05
C ARG A 265 -17.14 2.79 -1.78
N VAL A 266 -16.44 3.75 -1.15
CA VAL A 266 -16.93 4.48 0.03
C VAL A 266 -18.15 5.33 -0.31
N TYR A 267 -18.06 6.16 -1.35
CA TYR A 267 -19.11 7.10 -1.75
C TYR A 267 -20.41 6.39 -2.10
N THR A 268 -20.33 5.28 -2.84
CA THR A 268 -21.48 4.49 -3.31
C THR A 268 -21.98 3.48 -2.29
N GLU A 269 -21.30 3.32 -1.16
CA GLU A 269 -21.59 2.25 -0.19
C GLU A 269 -21.76 0.87 -0.87
N TRP A 270 -20.90 0.60 -1.86
CA TRP A 270 -21.08 -0.43 -2.87
C TRP A 270 -21.41 -1.81 -2.32
N TYR A 271 -20.61 -2.28 -1.37
CA TYR A 271 -20.82 -3.59 -0.76
C TYR A 271 -21.94 -3.57 0.29
N ARG A 272 -22.07 -2.49 1.07
CA ARG A 272 -23.12 -2.36 2.07
C ARG A 272 -24.51 -2.33 1.45
N ASN A 273 -24.68 -1.69 0.31
CA ASN A 273 -25.92 -1.72 -0.46
C ASN A 273 -26.26 -3.10 -1.04
N GLN A 274 -25.30 -4.04 -1.05
CA GLN A 274 -25.50 -5.45 -1.42
C GLN A 274 -25.68 -6.36 -0.20
N GLY A 275 -25.69 -5.79 1.02
CA GLY A 275 -25.91 -6.52 2.27
C GLY A 275 -24.65 -7.06 2.95
N TYR A 276 -23.45 -6.63 2.50
CA TYR A 276 -22.18 -6.96 3.15
C TYR A 276 -21.84 -5.94 4.25
N ASP A 277 -20.98 -6.33 5.18
CA ASP A 277 -20.55 -5.53 6.32
C ASP A 277 -19.14 -4.92 6.16
N PHE A 278 -18.59 -4.92 4.94
CA PHE A 278 -17.27 -4.39 4.62
C PHE A 278 -17.34 -3.29 3.54
N THR A 279 -16.24 -2.55 3.41
CA THR A 279 -16.10 -1.44 2.43
C THR A 279 -15.54 -1.92 1.10
N ILE A 280 -14.55 -2.84 1.14
CA ILE A 280 -13.76 -3.25 -0.01
C ILE A 280 -13.17 -4.64 0.24
N THR A 281 -12.78 -5.36 -0.83
CA THR A 281 -12.14 -6.67 -0.72
C THR A 281 -10.63 -6.59 -0.97
N SER A 282 -9.87 -7.62 -0.54
CA SER A 282 -8.46 -7.82 -0.89
C SER A 282 -8.27 -8.55 -2.23
N SER A 283 -9.36 -8.89 -2.92
CA SER A 283 -9.33 -9.64 -4.16
C SER A 283 -9.07 -8.74 -5.39
N THR A 284 -7.99 -9.01 -6.11
CA THR A 284 -7.64 -8.27 -7.35
C THR A 284 -8.69 -8.41 -8.45
N ALA A 285 -9.52 -9.46 -8.44
CA ALA A 285 -10.62 -9.62 -9.39
C ALA A 285 -11.72 -8.58 -9.19
N PHE A 286 -11.97 -8.17 -7.96
CA PHE A 286 -13.03 -7.24 -7.58
C PHE A 286 -12.50 -5.84 -7.29
N ASP A 287 -11.44 -5.76 -6.46
CA ASP A 287 -10.91 -4.50 -5.95
C ASP A 287 -9.39 -4.45 -6.06
N HIS A 288 -8.68 -4.38 -4.93
CA HIS A 288 -7.24 -4.18 -4.85
C HIS A 288 -6.54 -5.32 -4.11
N LYS A 289 -5.23 -5.47 -4.31
CA LYS A 289 -4.41 -6.36 -3.51
C LYS A 289 -3.97 -5.65 -2.24
N TRP A 290 -4.72 -5.88 -1.18
CA TRP A 290 -4.32 -5.56 0.18
C TRP A 290 -3.83 -6.83 0.88
N ILE A 291 -2.77 -6.75 1.69
CA ILE A 291 -2.13 -7.90 2.34
C ILE A 291 -1.88 -7.56 3.80
N PRO A 292 -2.32 -8.38 4.78
CA PRO A 292 -1.96 -8.19 6.19
C PRO A 292 -0.44 -8.12 6.37
N GLU A 293 0.03 -7.21 7.24
CA GLU A 293 1.45 -7.04 7.61
C GLU A 293 2.42 -6.79 6.42
N ARG A 294 1.91 -6.36 5.27
CA ARG A 294 2.73 -5.99 4.12
C ARG A 294 3.63 -4.80 4.47
N ASN A 295 4.94 -4.93 4.24
CA ASN A 295 5.84 -3.78 4.28
C ASN A 295 5.47 -2.75 3.20
N ILE A 296 5.63 -1.49 3.52
CA ILE A 296 5.43 -0.37 2.59
C ILE A 296 6.79 0.26 2.25
N TYR A 297 6.80 1.19 1.29
CA TYR A 297 8.03 1.89 0.90
C TYR A 297 7.94 3.38 1.22
N THR A 298 9.06 3.98 1.65
CA THR A 298 9.11 5.37 2.11
C THR A 298 8.62 6.35 1.03
N ASN A 299 9.06 6.21 -0.21
CA ASN A 299 8.67 7.09 -1.31
C ASN A 299 7.17 6.98 -1.65
N ILE A 300 6.59 5.76 -1.64
CA ILE A 300 5.15 5.53 -1.80
C ILE A 300 4.40 6.17 -0.63
N SER A 301 4.86 5.94 0.61
CA SER A 301 4.24 6.49 1.82
C SER A 301 4.16 8.02 1.77
N LEU A 302 5.25 8.69 1.39
CA LEU A 302 5.29 10.15 1.27
C LEU A 302 4.34 10.69 0.19
N ILE A 303 4.22 9.98 -0.95
CA ILE A 303 3.29 10.36 -2.02
C ILE A 303 1.83 10.20 -1.55
N VAL A 304 1.51 9.11 -0.86
CA VAL A 304 0.16 8.92 -0.30
C VAL A 304 -0.17 10.01 0.71
N ASP A 305 0.76 10.35 1.62
CA ASP A 305 0.54 11.39 2.63
C ASP A 305 0.40 12.80 2.01
N GLU A 306 0.93 13.02 0.81
CA GLU A 306 0.72 14.25 0.04
C GLU A 306 -0.66 14.30 -0.64
N LEU A 307 -1.15 13.17 -1.13
CA LEU A 307 -2.30 13.11 -2.05
C LEU A 307 -3.58 12.56 -1.42
N PHE A 308 -3.56 12.04 -0.20
CA PHE A 308 -4.60 11.14 0.36
C PHE A 308 -6.04 11.69 0.34
N SER A 309 -6.23 12.98 0.21
CA SER A 309 -7.58 13.57 0.06
C SER A 309 -8.02 13.79 -1.38
N ASN A 310 -7.17 13.45 -2.37
CA ASN A 310 -7.49 13.66 -3.78
C ASN A 310 -8.23 12.45 -4.37
N TYR A 311 -9.05 12.75 -5.37
CA TYR A 311 -9.77 11.75 -6.17
C TYR A 311 -10.00 12.26 -7.60
N LEU A 312 -10.37 11.35 -8.48
CA LEU A 312 -10.64 11.66 -9.89
C LEU A 312 -12.15 11.74 -10.13
N SER A 313 -12.59 12.71 -10.90
CA SER A 313 -14.00 12.90 -11.25
C SER A 313 -14.22 13.31 -12.69
N ARG A 314 -15.47 13.15 -13.17
CA ARG A 314 -15.94 13.71 -14.43
C ARG A 314 -16.59 15.09 -14.22
N PRO A 315 -16.65 15.95 -15.25
CA PRO A 315 -17.34 17.24 -15.16
C PRO A 315 -18.80 17.05 -14.72
N ASN A 316 -19.23 17.85 -13.75
CA ASN A 316 -20.58 17.83 -13.20
C ASN A 316 -21.02 16.50 -12.56
N VAL A 317 -20.07 15.58 -12.28
CA VAL A 317 -20.30 14.35 -11.54
C VAL A 317 -19.56 14.43 -10.21
N ARG A 318 -20.28 14.36 -9.09
CA ARG A 318 -19.68 14.41 -7.75
C ARG A 318 -19.00 13.09 -7.37
N GLN A 319 -19.57 11.97 -7.83
CA GLN A 319 -19.06 10.62 -7.56
C GLN A 319 -17.61 10.49 -8.04
N PRO A 320 -16.67 10.00 -7.20
CA PRO A 320 -15.35 9.59 -7.67
C PRO A 320 -15.47 8.54 -8.77
N ILE A 321 -14.67 8.63 -9.83
CA ILE A 321 -14.68 7.61 -10.88
C ILE A 321 -14.07 6.31 -10.35
N LEU A 322 -14.68 5.18 -10.74
CA LEU A 322 -14.12 3.86 -10.47
C LEU A 322 -12.99 3.60 -11.46
N THR A 323 -11.79 3.97 -11.07
CA THR A 323 -10.58 3.87 -11.87
C THR A 323 -10.03 2.45 -11.89
N GLN A 324 -10.66 1.57 -12.65
CA GLN A 324 -10.14 0.22 -12.84
C GLN A 324 -8.82 0.24 -13.61
N TYR A 325 -7.93 -0.69 -13.29
CA TYR A 325 -6.62 -0.88 -13.93
C TYR A 325 -6.19 -2.34 -13.84
N CYS A 326 -5.16 -2.72 -14.57
CA CYS A 326 -4.45 -4.00 -14.47
C CYS A 326 -2.96 -3.81 -14.78
N ASP A 327 -2.17 -4.86 -14.69
CA ASP A 327 -0.74 -4.79 -14.99
C ASP A 327 -0.46 -4.42 -16.45
N GLY A 328 -1.30 -4.87 -17.39
CA GLY A 328 -1.17 -4.62 -18.82
C GLY A 328 -0.12 -5.47 -19.53
N ASN A 329 0.43 -6.46 -18.83
CA ASN A 329 1.42 -7.40 -19.37
C ASN A 329 0.91 -8.85 -19.32
N ARG A 330 0.55 -9.31 -18.13
CA ARG A 330 -0.01 -10.67 -17.91
C ARG A 330 -1.52 -10.68 -18.05
N VAL A 331 -2.16 -9.57 -17.67
CA VAL A 331 -3.61 -9.38 -17.76
C VAL A 331 -3.93 -8.25 -18.73
N SER A 332 -4.86 -8.48 -19.67
CA SER A 332 -5.34 -7.46 -20.60
C SER A 332 -6.38 -6.56 -19.93
N CYS A 333 -6.25 -5.26 -20.13
CA CYS A 333 -7.18 -4.26 -19.62
C CYS A 333 -8.11 -3.74 -20.74
N PRO A 334 -9.43 -3.79 -20.59
CA PRO A 334 -10.36 -3.27 -21.59
C PRO A 334 -10.51 -1.73 -21.47
N GLY A 335 -9.53 -0.98 -22.00
CA GLY A 335 -9.58 0.49 -22.02
C GLY A 335 -9.30 1.16 -20.67
N TRP A 336 -8.69 0.46 -19.71
CA TRP A 336 -8.27 0.99 -18.42
C TRP A 336 -6.78 1.33 -18.41
N MET A 337 -6.35 1.96 -17.32
CA MET A 337 -4.92 2.17 -17.11
C MET A 337 -4.20 0.85 -16.96
N THR A 338 -3.06 0.73 -17.65
CA THR A 338 -2.11 -0.36 -17.43
C THR A 338 -0.97 0.15 -16.57
N GLN A 339 -0.59 -0.62 -15.53
CA GLN A 339 0.47 -0.22 -14.60
C GLN A 339 1.80 -0.08 -15.35
N TRP A 340 2.19 -1.08 -16.16
CA TRP A 340 3.38 -0.98 -17.01
C TRP A 340 3.29 0.11 -18.09
N GLY A 341 2.11 0.38 -18.63
CA GLY A 341 1.89 1.51 -19.55
C GLY A 341 2.08 2.86 -18.86
N SER A 342 1.60 2.99 -17.62
CA SER A 342 1.80 4.20 -16.81
C SER A 342 3.30 4.43 -16.53
N LYS A 343 4.06 3.35 -16.28
CA LYS A 343 5.52 3.43 -16.14
C LYS A 343 6.19 3.89 -17.42
N ALA A 344 5.82 3.30 -18.57
CA ALA A 344 6.38 3.70 -19.85
C ALA A 344 6.16 5.17 -20.20
N LEU A 345 5.02 5.75 -19.80
CA LEU A 345 4.75 7.20 -19.93
C LEU A 345 5.56 8.02 -18.92
N GLY A 346 5.69 7.54 -17.68
CA GLY A 346 6.51 8.18 -16.66
C GLY A 346 7.99 8.23 -17.03
N ASP A 347 8.53 7.16 -17.63
CA ASP A 347 9.91 7.11 -18.18
C ASP A 347 10.12 8.15 -19.30
N GLN A 348 9.08 8.51 -20.03
CA GLN A 348 9.07 9.57 -21.04
C GLN A 348 8.88 10.97 -20.46
N GLY A 349 8.75 11.11 -19.14
CA GLY A 349 8.62 12.38 -18.45
C GLY A 349 7.21 12.96 -18.36
N TYR A 350 6.17 12.15 -18.66
CA TYR A 350 4.78 12.57 -18.48
C TYR A 350 4.49 12.85 -16.99
N SER A 351 3.73 13.90 -16.73
CA SER A 351 3.20 14.17 -15.39
C SER A 351 2.09 13.17 -15.00
N ALA A 352 1.80 13.05 -13.71
CA ALA A 352 0.76 12.14 -13.23
C ALA A 352 -0.62 12.40 -13.88
N ILE A 353 -1.00 13.69 -14.08
CA ILE A 353 -2.28 14.05 -14.70
C ILE A 353 -2.30 13.69 -16.20
N GLU A 354 -1.18 13.83 -16.91
CA GLU A 354 -1.09 13.44 -18.32
C GLU A 354 -1.17 11.92 -18.47
N ILE A 355 -0.50 11.15 -17.59
CA ILE A 355 -0.61 9.69 -17.53
C ILE A 355 -2.07 9.28 -17.32
N LEU A 356 -2.74 9.83 -16.33
CA LEU A 356 -4.14 9.52 -16.03
C LEU A 356 -5.07 9.88 -17.19
N ARG A 357 -4.89 11.04 -17.83
CA ARG A 357 -5.70 11.46 -18.98
C ARG A 357 -5.47 10.60 -20.21
N TYR A 358 -4.27 10.10 -20.41
CA TYR A 358 -3.97 9.15 -21.50
C TYR A 358 -4.89 7.91 -21.44
N PHE A 359 -5.15 7.39 -20.24
CA PHE A 359 -5.95 6.19 -20.06
C PHE A 359 -7.45 6.47 -19.82
N TYR A 360 -7.77 7.50 -19.04
CA TYR A 360 -9.15 7.80 -18.63
C TYR A 360 -9.77 8.96 -19.41
N GLY A 361 -9.04 9.59 -20.33
CA GLY A 361 -9.51 10.67 -21.21
C GLY A 361 -9.34 12.07 -20.63
N ASP A 362 -9.32 13.06 -21.53
CA ASP A 362 -8.99 14.47 -21.20
C ASP A 362 -10.00 15.16 -20.29
N ASN A 363 -11.23 14.67 -20.21
CA ASN A 363 -12.30 15.20 -19.38
C ASN A 363 -12.29 14.64 -17.94
N MET A 364 -11.14 14.22 -17.46
CA MET A 364 -10.92 13.78 -16.10
C MET A 364 -10.18 14.87 -15.30
N TYR A 365 -10.61 15.09 -14.07
CA TYR A 365 -10.11 16.13 -13.16
C TYR A 365 -9.72 15.54 -11.82
N ILE A 366 -8.67 16.11 -11.21
CA ILE A 366 -8.30 15.83 -9.82
C ILE A 366 -9.05 16.80 -8.93
N ASN A 367 -9.80 16.25 -7.98
CA ASN A 367 -10.50 17.00 -6.94
C ASN A 367 -10.00 16.63 -5.55
N THR A 368 -10.40 17.42 -4.56
CA THR A 368 -10.12 17.16 -3.13
C THR A 368 -11.43 16.83 -2.44
N ALA A 369 -11.41 15.81 -1.57
CA ALA A 369 -12.56 15.42 -0.76
C ALA A 369 -13.03 16.58 0.14
N GLU A 370 -14.34 16.70 0.29
CA GLU A 370 -14.98 17.77 1.06
C GLU A 370 -14.77 17.59 2.57
N GLU A 371 -14.52 16.37 3.01
CA GLU A 371 -14.37 16.02 4.42
C GLU A 371 -13.30 14.94 4.61
N ILE A 372 -12.56 15.03 5.70
CA ILE A 372 -11.64 14.00 6.20
C ILE A 372 -12.11 13.63 7.60
N SER A 373 -12.55 12.38 7.78
CA SER A 373 -13.04 11.88 9.07
C SER A 373 -11.90 11.52 10.02
N GLY A 374 -12.19 11.41 11.31
CA GLY A 374 -11.25 10.96 12.34
C GLY A 374 -10.14 11.95 12.69
N ILE A 375 -10.29 13.23 12.35
CA ILE A 375 -9.31 14.27 12.66
C ILE A 375 -9.94 15.37 13.54
N PRO A 376 -9.19 15.89 14.55
CA PRO A 376 -9.70 16.93 15.44
C PRO A 376 -9.97 18.27 14.73
N SER A 377 -9.23 18.57 13.68
CA SER A 377 -9.35 19.85 12.97
C SER A 377 -8.73 19.77 11.58
N SER A 378 -9.39 20.40 10.61
CA SER A 378 -8.89 20.51 9.25
C SER A 378 -7.63 21.38 9.14
N TRP A 379 -6.83 21.12 8.13
CA TRP A 379 -5.68 21.92 7.71
C TRP A 379 -6.05 23.41 7.55
N PRO A 380 -5.25 24.35 8.09
CA PRO A 380 -5.58 25.76 8.01
C PRO A 380 -5.41 26.41 6.61
N GLY A 381 -4.87 25.66 5.63
CA GLY A 381 -4.64 26.17 4.29
C GLY A 381 -3.28 26.86 4.07
N TYR A 382 -2.41 26.90 5.09
CA TYR A 382 -1.08 27.49 5.02
C TYR A 382 -0.09 26.82 5.95
N VAL A 383 1.19 26.88 5.61
CA VAL A 383 2.28 26.29 6.40
C VAL A 383 2.48 27.08 7.71
N LEU A 384 2.58 26.34 8.83
CA LEU A 384 3.00 26.92 10.10
C LEU A 384 4.52 26.77 10.25
N SER A 385 5.18 27.87 10.63
CA SER A 385 6.65 27.94 10.79
C SER A 385 7.02 28.94 11.88
N GLN A 386 8.29 29.08 12.18
CA GLN A 386 8.77 30.09 13.15
C GLN A 386 8.23 31.48 12.83
N GLY A 387 7.63 32.12 13.84
CA GLY A 387 6.94 33.39 13.72
C GLY A 387 5.43 33.29 13.51
N SER A 388 4.89 32.11 13.17
CA SER A 388 3.44 31.88 13.15
C SER A 388 2.86 31.98 14.56
N THR A 389 1.63 32.53 14.70
CA THR A 389 0.96 32.69 16.00
C THR A 389 -0.54 32.38 15.88
N GLY A 390 -1.18 32.06 17.01
CA GLY A 390 -2.62 31.89 17.11
C GLY A 390 -3.07 30.47 17.47
N ASP A 391 -4.39 30.24 17.36
CA ASP A 391 -5.04 29.02 17.86
C ASP A 391 -4.56 27.75 17.15
N LYS A 392 -4.25 27.83 15.85
CA LYS A 392 -3.74 26.68 15.11
C LYS A 392 -2.34 26.25 15.56
N VAL A 393 -1.49 27.20 15.95
CA VAL A 393 -0.19 26.92 16.56
C VAL A 393 -0.39 26.29 17.93
N ARG A 394 -1.25 26.87 18.77
CA ARG A 394 -1.56 26.33 20.10
C ARG A 394 -2.10 24.90 20.02
N GLN A 395 -3.03 24.63 19.10
CA GLN A 395 -3.58 23.30 18.88
C GLN A 395 -2.50 22.27 18.59
N VAL A 396 -1.57 22.59 17.68
CA VAL A 396 -0.47 21.66 17.35
C VAL A 396 0.46 21.45 18.53
N GLN A 397 0.77 22.51 19.27
CA GLN A 397 1.59 22.42 20.49
C GLN A 397 0.94 21.52 21.54
N GLU A 398 -0.38 21.62 21.74
CA GLU A 398 -1.17 20.72 22.62
C GLU A 398 -1.07 19.27 22.15
N GLN A 399 -1.24 19.01 20.86
CA GLN A 399 -1.13 17.69 20.27
C GLN A 399 0.27 17.11 20.43
N LEU A 400 1.31 17.88 20.12
CA LEU A 400 2.71 17.46 20.30
C LEU A 400 3.06 17.19 21.76
N ALA A 401 2.50 17.97 22.71
CA ALA A 401 2.70 17.74 24.13
C ALA A 401 2.09 16.41 24.62
N VAL A 402 0.97 15.97 24.04
CA VAL A 402 0.38 14.65 24.29
C VAL A 402 1.22 13.55 23.65
N ILE A 403 1.59 13.72 22.37
CA ILE A 403 2.40 12.76 21.61
C ILE A 403 3.75 12.52 22.29
N SER A 404 4.41 13.57 22.81
CA SER A 404 5.70 13.44 23.53
C SER A 404 5.63 12.56 24.78
N GLY A 405 4.44 12.36 25.34
CA GLY A 405 4.21 11.41 26.44
C GLY A 405 4.35 9.95 26.02
N ALA A 406 4.01 9.61 24.77
CA ALA A 406 4.17 8.27 24.20
C ALA A 406 5.50 8.11 23.45
N TYR A 407 6.03 9.19 22.88
CA TYR A 407 7.26 9.23 22.08
C TYR A 407 8.29 10.16 22.73
N PRO A 408 9.09 9.68 23.69
CA PRO A 408 9.98 10.52 24.48
C PRO A 408 11.12 11.20 23.68
N ALA A 409 11.41 10.74 22.46
CA ALA A 409 12.35 11.41 21.57
C ALA A 409 11.87 12.80 21.15
N ILE A 410 10.53 13.05 21.14
CA ILE A 410 9.96 14.32 20.74
C ILE A 410 9.95 15.27 21.95
N PRO A 411 10.64 16.42 21.91
CA PRO A 411 10.65 17.36 23.02
C PRO A 411 9.25 17.89 23.35
N ARG A 412 8.94 17.94 24.64
CA ARG A 412 7.69 18.51 25.10
C ARG A 412 7.69 20.03 24.93
N VAL A 413 6.64 20.57 24.29
CA VAL A 413 6.46 22.00 24.08
C VAL A 413 5.37 22.59 24.94
N THR A 414 5.46 23.89 25.21
CA THR A 414 4.40 24.64 25.89
C THR A 414 3.39 25.14 24.84
N ALA A 415 2.11 25.00 25.11
CA ALA A 415 1.04 25.46 24.21
C ALA A 415 0.72 26.94 24.44
N ASP A 416 1.64 27.81 24.03
CA ASP A 416 1.52 29.27 24.17
C ASP A 416 0.90 29.95 22.93
N GLY A 417 0.77 29.23 21.83
CA GLY A 417 0.27 29.74 20.54
C GLY A 417 1.30 30.54 19.77
N VAL A 418 2.60 30.45 20.12
CA VAL A 418 3.71 31.09 19.40
C VAL A 418 4.64 30.03 18.84
N TYR A 419 4.79 29.97 17.53
CA TYR A 419 5.70 29.01 16.89
C TYR A 419 7.15 29.51 17.03
N GLY A 420 7.76 29.19 18.15
CA GLY A 420 9.15 29.51 18.45
C GLY A 420 10.13 28.40 18.05
N PRO A 421 11.45 28.58 18.36
CA PRO A 421 12.49 27.58 18.07
C PRO A 421 12.20 26.21 18.73
N ALA A 422 11.66 26.19 19.96
CA ALA A 422 11.31 24.96 20.65
C ALA A 422 10.20 24.17 19.93
N THR A 423 9.19 24.86 19.37
CA THR A 423 8.15 24.23 18.57
C THR A 423 8.74 23.68 17.25
N ALA A 424 9.63 24.43 16.59
CA ALA A 424 10.29 23.98 15.37
C ALA A 424 11.14 22.73 15.59
N GLU A 425 11.84 22.65 16.73
CA GLU A 425 12.64 21.48 17.10
C GLU A 425 11.74 20.25 17.37
N ALA A 426 10.68 20.42 18.16
CA ALA A 426 9.73 19.31 18.41
C ALA A 426 9.07 18.82 17.12
N VAL A 427 8.77 19.71 16.18
CA VAL A 427 8.24 19.33 14.87
C VAL A 427 9.30 18.59 14.05
N ARG A 428 10.56 18.99 14.08
CA ARG A 428 11.65 18.30 13.38
C ARG A 428 11.84 16.90 13.92
N GLU A 429 11.89 16.73 15.24
CA GLU A 429 11.96 15.41 15.87
C GLU A 429 10.72 14.55 15.59
N PHE A 430 9.52 15.16 15.58
CA PHE A 430 8.32 14.46 15.14
C PHE A 430 8.44 13.97 13.68
N GLN A 431 8.92 14.82 12.78
CA GLN A 431 9.12 14.47 11.38
C GLN A 431 10.13 13.34 11.23
N SER A 432 11.24 13.37 11.96
CA SER A 432 12.26 12.31 12.00
C SER A 432 11.65 10.97 12.46
N VAL A 433 10.95 10.98 13.60
CA VAL A 433 10.29 9.76 14.15
C VAL A 433 9.27 9.16 13.19
N PHE A 434 8.53 9.98 12.44
CA PHE A 434 7.46 9.48 11.56
C PHE A 434 7.83 9.46 10.07
N GLY A 435 9.12 9.54 9.73
CA GLY A 435 9.63 9.39 8.37
C GLY A 435 9.19 10.50 7.41
N LEU A 436 8.93 11.70 7.92
CA LEU A 436 8.60 12.89 7.14
C LEU A 436 9.85 13.72 6.85
N PRO A 437 9.86 14.59 5.83
CA PRO A 437 10.95 15.53 5.62
C PRO A 437 11.16 16.45 6.85
N GLU A 438 12.35 16.45 7.42
CA GLU A 438 12.74 17.15 8.66
C GLU A 438 12.89 18.66 8.47
N THR A 439 11.83 19.34 8.08
CA THR A 439 11.81 20.77 7.80
C THR A 439 11.67 21.65 9.04
N GLY A 440 11.15 21.08 10.13
CA GLY A 440 10.75 21.83 11.32
C GLY A 440 9.59 22.80 11.05
N THR A 441 8.85 22.60 9.96
CA THR A 441 7.65 23.36 9.61
C THR A 441 6.46 22.39 9.48
N ILE A 442 5.25 22.88 9.69
CA ILE A 442 4.05 22.07 9.55
C ILE A 442 3.41 22.38 8.21
N ASP A 443 3.65 21.51 7.24
CA ASP A 443 2.95 21.45 5.97
C ASP A 443 1.71 20.57 6.07
N TYR A 444 1.01 20.38 4.96
CA TYR A 444 -0.18 19.54 4.87
C TYR A 444 0.05 18.12 5.39
N ARG A 445 1.14 17.46 5.01
CA ARG A 445 1.47 16.09 5.43
C ARG A 445 1.73 16.03 6.93
N THR A 446 2.54 16.93 7.44
CA THR A 446 2.91 17.02 8.86
C THR A 446 1.68 17.29 9.73
N TRP A 447 0.78 18.19 9.30
CA TRP A 447 -0.48 18.48 10.00
C TRP A 447 -1.33 17.23 10.21
N TYR A 448 -1.59 16.49 9.14
CA TYR A 448 -2.44 15.31 9.22
C TYR A 448 -1.75 14.13 9.91
N LYS A 449 -0.41 14.04 9.84
CA LYS A 449 0.33 13.02 10.59
C LYS A 449 0.31 13.31 12.09
N ILE A 450 0.46 14.56 12.51
CA ILE A 450 0.31 14.96 13.92
C ILE A 450 -1.11 14.60 14.40
N SER A 451 -2.15 14.95 13.62
CA SER A 451 -3.53 14.64 13.98
C SER A 451 -3.79 13.15 14.12
N GLU A 452 -3.27 12.33 13.21
CA GLU A 452 -3.39 10.86 13.25
C GLU A 452 -2.73 10.24 14.48
N ILE A 453 -1.48 10.62 14.75
CA ILE A 453 -0.74 10.10 15.91
C ILE A 453 -1.39 10.57 17.22
N TYR A 454 -1.84 11.83 17.27
CA TYR A 454 -2.54 12.37 18.43
C TYR A 454 -3.82 11.58 18.75
N VAL A 455 -4.65 11.27 17.73
CA VAL A 455 -5.87 10.47 17.91
C VAL A 455 -5.51 9.07 18.43
N GLY A 456 -4.48 8.44 17.86
CA GLY A 456 -4.01 7.11 18.27
C GLY A 456 -3.55 7.07 19.74
N VAL A 457 -2.70 8.02 20.15
CA VAL A 457 -2.14 8.01 21.54
C VAL A 457 -3.09 8.57 22.59
N SER A 458 -4.02 9.45 22.20
CA SER A 458 -4.98 10.05 23.15
C SER A 458 -6.23 9.21 23.36
N ARG A 459 -6.50 8.21 22.52
CA ARG A 459 -7.70 7.36 22.50
C ARG A 459 -9.03 8.13 22.44
N ILE A 460 -9.03 9.34 21.90
CA ILE A 460 -10.25 10.15 21.77
C ILE A 460 -11.33 9.41 20.96
N ALA A 461 -10.96 8.59 19.98
CA ALA A 461 -11.90 7.82 19.18
C ALA A 461 -12.60 6.68 19.95
N GLU A 462 -12.05 6.25 21.10
CA GLU A 462 -12.64 5.18 21.93
C GLU A 462 -13.67 5.70 22.94
N LEU A 463 -13.82 7.02 23.06
CA LEU A 463 -14.70 7.68 24.02
C LEU A 463 -16.04 8.15 23.43
N VAL A 464 -16.35 7.78 22.16
CA VAL A 464 -17.58 8.17 21.46
C VAL A 464 -18.51 6.99 21.25
#